data_2957c1e061f337e5841206471d89c375
#
_entry.id   2957c1e061f337e5841206471d89c375
#
_cell.length_a   1.000
_cell.length_b   1.000
_cell.length_c   1.000
_cell.angle_alpha   90.00
_cell.angle_beta   90.00
_cell.angle_gamma   90.00
#
_symmetry.space_group_name_H-M   'P 1'
#
loop_
_entity.id
_entity.type
_entity.pdbx_description
1 polymer ?
#
loop_
_entity_poly.entity_id
_entity_poly.type
_entity_poly.pdbx_seq_one_letter_code
_entity_poly.pdbx_strand_id
1 'polypeptide(L)'
;MTPPDDLPTIDPALGAHELFVEYEGLRTWVAVVGDEAVERARGLAPLLLLHGGPGACHDYLESLAAISATGRRVIFYDQQGCGNSDQPDDPARWTVDFYVREVDAVRAALGLDRCHILGQSWGGMLLMEYLVTRPAGVVSATIASSPASMPLWVAGTGRQRALLPSEVIEVLDRHEAAGTWDDPEYEAAVDVFYERHLCRVVPMPEFAARSFAKLARNPQVYRTMNGPTEFHVVGTLREWEVLSRLDGVDDPVLLTSGRHDEATPDQVTRIRERLPQAEWVLFEESGHLAHAEEPDRYMAVLADFLARAESGRVARRADVPAAAGSRPASSAGAGRLTGRPGPA
;
A
#
# COMPACT_ATOMS: atom_id res chain seq x y z
N MET A 1 -9.14 -17.38 20.09
CA MET A 1 -9.93 -16.51 21.00
C MET A 1 -10.91 -15.73 20.14
N THR A 2 -12.21 -15.90 20.27
CA THR A 2 -13.21 -15.08 19.56
C THR A 2 -13.02 -13.63 20.01
N PRO A 3 -12.75 -12.67 19.10
CA PRO A 3 -12.59 -11.27 19.50
C PRO A 3 -13.89 -10.76 20.14
N PRO A 4 -13.82 -9.83 21.08
CA PRO A 4 -15.02 -9.25 21.71
C PRO A 4 -15.92 -8.61 20.64
N ASP A 5 -17.23 -8.73 20.80
CA ASP A 5 -18.24 -8.22 19.86
C ASP A 5 -18.24 -6.68 19.74
N ASP A 6 -17.58 -5.98 20.68
CA ASP A 6 -17.54 -4.51 20.79
C ASP A 6 -16.12 -3.94 20.54
N LEU A 7 -15.54 -4.15 19.36
CA LEU A 7 -14.34 -3.39 18.98
C LEU A 7 -14.74 -1.94 18.66
N PRO A 8 -13.99 -0.92 19.14
CA PRO A 8 -14.28 0.47 18.82
C PRO A 8 -14.18 0.72 17.32
N THR A 9 -14.98 1.68 16.83
CA THR A 9 -14.92 2.12 15.43
C THR A 9 -13.57 2.78 15.11
N ILE A 10 -13.04 3.55 16.06
CA ILE A 10 -11.71 4.19 16.05
C ILE A 10 -11.30 4.41 17.51
N ASP A 11 -9.99 4.61 17.78
CA ASP A 11 -9.54 4.97 19.12
C ASP A 11 -10.18 6.30 19.57
N PRO A 12 -11.02 6.30 20.63
CA PRO A 12 -11.67 7.52 21.12
C PRO A 12 -10.69 8.63 21.53
N ALA A 13 -9.46 8.27 21.89
CA ALA A 13 -8.42 9.23 22.27
C ALA A 13 -7.99 10.15 21.10
N LEU A 14 -8.25 9.73 19.86
CA LEU A 14 -7.95 10.53 18.67
C LEU A 14 -8.92 11.70 18.47
N GLY A 15 -10.08 11.71 19.14
CA GLY A 15 -11.07 12.77 19.03
C GLY A 15 -11.58 12.95 17.59
N ALA A 16 -11.69 11.86 16.85
CA ALA A 16 -12.09 11.88 15.47
C ALA A 16 -13.57 12.26 15.29
N HIS A 17 -13.87 12.95 14.20
CA HIS A 17 -15.23 13.12 13.70
C HIS A 17 -15.56 12.03 12.70
N GLU A 18 -16.55 11.18 13.02
CA GLU A 18 -16.97 10.06 12.18
C GLU A 18 -18.18 10.46 11.30
N LEU A 19 -18.20 9.97 10.07
CA LEU A 19 -19.29 10.15 9.12
C LEU A 19 -19.35 9.00 8.12
N PHE A 20 -20.36 8.98 7.28
CA PHE A 20 -20.47 8.05 6.16
C PHE A 20 -20.55 8.80 4.83
N VAL A 21 -19.87 8.26 3.82
CA VAL A 21 -19.96 8.68 2.42
C VAL A 21 -20.73 7.61 1.65
N GLU A 22 -21.71 8.01 0.86
CA GLU A 22 -22.44 7.09 -0.01
C GLU A 22 -21.72 6.91 -1.34
N TYR A 23 -21.48 5.64 -1.71
CA TYR A 23 -20.91 5.27 -2.99
C TYR A 23 -21.54 3.96 -3.50
N GLU A 24 -22.08 3.98 -4.73
CA GLU A 24 -22.77 2.85 -5.37
C GLU A 24 -23.82 2.15 -4.49
N GLY A 25 -24.59 2.95 -3.72
CA GLY A 25 -25.70 2.48 -2.88
C GLY A 25 -25.26 1.83 -1.56
N LEU A 26 -23.99 1.94 -1.19
CA LEU A 26 -23.42 1.48 0.06
C LEU A 26 -22.72 2.63 0.78
N ARG A 27 -22.54 2.47 2.09
CA ARG A 27 -21.88 3.48 2.93
C ARG A 27 -20.41 3.13 3.15
N THR A 28 -19.56 4.09 2.87
CA THR A 28 -18.13 4.06 3.22
C THR A 28 -17.93 4.86 4.51
N TRP A 29 -17.44 4.22 5.55
CA TRP A 29 -17.13 4.87 6.83
C TRP A 29 -15.86 5.71 6.73
N VAL A 30 -15.91 6.89 7.33
CA VAL A 30 -14.81 7.87 7.33
C VAL A 30 -14.63 8.43 8.74
N ALA A 31 -13.40 8.66 9.15
CA ALA A 31 -13.05 9.42 10.35
C ALA A 31 -12.03 10.52 10.03
N VAL A 32 -12.25 11.70 10.59
CA VAL A 32 -11.42 12.88 10.40
C VAL A 32 -10.82 13.30 11.73
N VAL A 33 -9.51 13.33 11.82
CA VAL A 33 -8.73 13.84 12.96
C VAL A 33 -8.12 15.17 12.58
N GLY A 34 -8.29 16.19 13.43
CA GLY A 34 -7.80 17.55 13.21
C GLY A 34 -8.92 18.55 12.86
N ASP A 35 -8.56 19.82 12.75
CA ASP A 35 -9.50 20.94 12.60
C ASP A 35 -9.35 21.60 11.22
N GLU A 36 -10.45 21.61 10.44
CA GLU A 36 -10.48 22.22 9.12
C GLU A 36 -10.20 23.72 9.14
N ALA A 37 -10.64 24.44 10.17
CA ALA A 37 -10.42 25.88 10.25
C ALA A 37 -8.93 26.18 10.47
N VAL A 38 -8.25 25.35 11.26
CA VAL A 38 -6.77 25.45 11.48
C VAL A 38 -6.03 25.11 10.18
N GLU A 39 -6.43 24.05 9.49
CA GLU A 39 -5.85 23.63 8.21
C GLU A 39 -5.95 24.74 7.16
N ARG A 40 -7.15 25.30 6.97
CA ARG A 40 -7.40 26.40 6.02
C ARG A 40 -6.63 27.67 6.38
N ALA A 41 -6.60 28.03 7.66
CA ALA A 41 -5.88 29.23 8.12
C ALA A 41 -4.36 29.14 7.87
N ARG A 42 -3.82 27.91 7.85
CA ARG A 42 -2.40 27.64 7.56
C ARG A 42 -2.13 27.38 6.08
N GLY A 43 -3.15 27.26 5.24
CA GLY A 43 -3.01 26.95 3.82
C GLY A 43 -2.52 25.53 3.54
N LEU A 44 -2.74 24.60 4.49
CA LEU A 44 -2.31 23.20 4.38
C LEU A 44 -3.31 22.38 3.58
N ALA A 45 -2.86 21.24 3.06
CA ALA A 45 -3.71 20.24 2.47
C ALA A 45 -3.89 19.04 3.43
N PRO A 46 -5.08 18.43 3.51
CA PRO A 46 -5.31 17.24 4.33
C PRO A 46 -4.55 16.03 3.81
N LEU A 47 -4.37 15.03 4.68
CA LEU A 47 -3.80 13.73 4.37
C LEU A 47 -4.90 12.67 4.34
N LEU A 48 -5.16 12.07 3.18
CA LEU A 48 -6.05 10.93 2.99
C LEU A 48 -5.25 9.63 3.09
N LEU A 49 -5.74 8.67 3.88
CA LEU A 49 -5.09 7.38 4.11
C LEU A 49 -5.86 6.25 3.44
N LEU A 50 -5.16 5.45 2.64
CA LEU A 50 -5.67 4.24 1.99
C LEU A 50 -5.08 3.03 2.71
N HIS A 51 -5.94 2.24 3.40
CA HIS A 51 -5.48 1.06 4.12
C HIS A 51 -5.18 -0.12 3.20
N GLY A 52 -4.47 -1.09 3.76
CA GLY A 52 -4.00 -2.31 3.11
C GLY A 52 -4.97 -3.50 3.21
N GLY A 53 -4.38 -4.67 3.09
CA GLY A 53 -5.04 -5.96 2.98
C GLY A 53 -4.85 -6.54 1.57
N PRO A 54 -5.77 -6.40 0.57
CA PRO A 54 -7.11 -5.75 0.67
C PRO A 54 -8.01 -6.42 1.70
N GLY A 55 -8.90 -5.68 2.33
CA GLY A 55 -9.81 -6.27 3.33
C GLY A 55 -9.44 -6.00 4.79
N ALA A 56 -8.28 -5.37 5.08
CA ALA A 56 -8.00 -4.80 6.39
C ALA A 56 -8.90 -3.57 6.63
N CYS A 57 -8.56 -2.73 7.58
CA CYS A 57 -9.28 -1.48 7.85
C CYS A 57 -8.31 -0.45 8.43
N HIS A 58 -8.78 0.77 8.65
CA HIS A 58 -7.94 1.90 9.07
C HIS A 58 -7.19 1.68 10.38
N ASP A 59 -7.68 0.84 11.31
CA ASP A 59 -7.17 0.75 12.68
C ASP A 59 -5.64 0.69 12.76
N TYR A 60 -5.00 -0.15 11.95
CA TYR A 60 -3.53 -0.28 12.00
C TYR A 60 -2.78 0.97 11.53
N LEU A 61 -3.46 1.93 10.90
CA LEU A 61 -2.91 3.23 10.48
C LEU A 61 -3.14 4.34 11.53
N GLU A 62 -3.81 4.07 12.65
CA GLU A 62 -4.17 5.10 13.64
C GLU A 62 -2.96 5.87 14.19
N SER A 63 -1.77 5.28 14.23
CA SER A 63 -0.54 6.00 14.60
C SER A 63 -0.29 7.23 13.72
N LEU A 64 -0.75 7.22 12.45
CA LEU A 64 -0.61 8.34 11.52
C LEU A 64 -1.48 9.56 11.91
N ALA A 65 -2.43 9.41 12.84
CA ALA A 65 -3.18 10.53 13.41
C ALA A 65 -2.27 11.59 14.01
N ALA A 66 -1.06 11.21 14.46
CA ALA A 66 -0.05 12.13 14.98
C ALA A 66 0.33 13.25 13.99
N ILE A 67 0.16 13.03 12.70
CA ILE A 67 0.38 14.04 11.65
C ILE A 67 -0.58 15.24 11.81
N SER A 68 -1.73 15.08 12.49
CA SER A 68 -2.67 16.17 12.76
C SER A 68 -2.04 17.28 13.64
N ALA A 69 -1.01 16.96 14.43
CA ALA A 69 -0.25 17.96 15.18
C ALA A 69 0.44 19.01 14.29
N THR A 70 0.63 18.75 13.01
CA THR A 70 1.11 19.74 12.03
C THR A 70 0.05 20.80 11.68
N GLY A 71 -1.21 20.58 12.09
CA GLY A 71 -2.35 21.44 11.81
C GLY A 71 -3.17 21.05 10.59
N ARG A 72 -2.83 19.91 9.92
CA ARG A 72 -3.64 19.36 8.82
C ARG A 72 -4.59 18.29 9.31
N ARG A 73 -5.72 18.11 8.62
CA ARG A 73 -6.59 16.95 8.88
C ARG A 73 -5.92 15.68 8.39
N VAL A 74 -6.11 14.60 9.16
CA VAL A 74 -5.81 13.23 8.76
C VAL A 74 -7.13 12.49 8.60
N ILE A 75 -7.35 11.92 7.42
CA ILE A 75 -8.62 11.33 7.01
C ILE A 75 -8.40 9.84 6.83
N PHE A 76 -9.05 9.07 7.67
CA PHE A 76 -9.15 7.62 7.59
C PHE A 76 -10.46 7.24 6.91
N TYR A 77 -10.49 6.17 6.15
CA TYR A 77 -11.72 5.53 5.75
C TYR A 77 -11.53 4.03 5.63
N ASP A 78 -12.58 3.28 5.87
CA ASP A 78 -12.62 1.85 5.60
C ASP A 78 -13.21 1.66 4.21
N GLN A 79 -12.46 1.01 3.31
CA GLN A 79 -12.94 0.66 1.98
C GLN A 79 -14.17 -0.21 2.10
N GLN A 80 -15.13 -0.12 1.17
CA GLN A 80 -16.34 -0.97 1.21
C GLN A 80 -15.97 -2.46 1.24
N GLY A 81 -16.73 -3.23 1.99
CA GLY A 81 -16.40 -4.62 2.29
C GLY A 81 -15.49 -4.81 3.51
N CYS A 82 -14.99 -3.73 4.11
CA CYS A 82 -13.99 -3.74 5.19
C CYS A 82 -14.45 -2.98 6.43
N GLY A 83 -13.92 -3.34 7.58
CA GLY A 83 -14.01 -2.59 8.82
C GLY A 83 -15.41 -2.13 9.20
N ASN A 84 -15.59 -0.81 9.29
CA ASN A 84 -16.85 -0.15 9.70
C ASN A 84 -17.75 0.22 8.49
N SER A 85 -17.28 0.02 7.26
CA SER A 85 -18.07 0.25 6.04
C SER A 85 -19.08 -0.86 5.79
N ASP A 86 -20.05 -0.62 4.91
CA ASP A 86 -21.02 -1.63 4.52
C ASP A 86 -20.29 -2.83 3.85
N GLN A 87 -20.71 -4.04 4.21
CA GLN A 87 -20.05 -5.30 3.85
C GLN A 87 -21.05 -6.26 3.19
N PRO A 88 -21.47 -5.99 1.93
CA PRO A 88 -22.38 -6.88 1.22
C PRO A 88 -21.69 -8.20 0.86
N ASP A 89 -22.48 -9.29 0.81
CA ASP A 89 -21.99 -10.57 0.30
C ASP A 89 -22.02 -10.57 -1.24
N ASP A 90 -21.05 -9.88 -1.84
CA ASP A 90 -20.91 -9.75 -3.29
C ASP A 90 -19.43 -9.73 -3.71
N PRO A 91 -18.77 -10.90 -3.77
CA PRO A 91 -17.36 -11.01 -4.13
C PRO A 91 -17.00 -10.44 -5.51
N ALA A 92 -17.97 -10.40 -6.44
CA ALA A 92 -17.75 -9.88 -7.79
C ALA A 92 -17.50 -8.35 -7.81
N ARG A 93 -17.90 -7.65 -6.76
CA ARG A 93 -17.70 -6.20 -6.60
C ARG A 93 -16.23 -5.82 -6.32
N TRP A 94 -15.49 -6.70 -5.66
CA TRP A 94 -14.14 -6.39 -5.17
C TRP A 94 -13.11 -6.41 -6.30
N THR A 95 -13.00 -5.29 -7.01
CA THR A 95 -12.06 -5.09 -8.11
C THR A 95 -11.21 -3.83 -7.88
N VAL A 96 -10.01 -3.80 -8.45
CA VAL A 96 -9.13 -2.62 -8.41
C VAL A 96 -9.87 -1.36 -8.88
N ASP A 97 -10.58 -1.49 -9.98
CA ASP A 97 -11.32 -0.40 -10.63
C ASP A 97 -12.46 0.15 -9.75
N PHE A 98 -13.13 -0.72 -9.00
CA PHE A 98 -14.14 -0.33 -8.02
C PHE A 98 -13.53 0.56 -6.92
N TYR A 99 -12.42 0.15 -6.34
CA TYR A 99 -11.76 0.90 -5.28
C TYR A 99 -11.10 2.19 -5.78
N VAL A 100 -10.59 2.24 -7.00
CA VAL A 100 -10.10 3.48 -7.63
C VAL A 100 -11.21 4.52 -7.71
N ARG A 101 -12.43 4.13 -8.11
CA ARG A 101 -13.59 5.04 -8.14
C ARG A 101 -14.09 5.41 -6.74
N GLU A 102 -13.95 4.51 -5.75
CA GLU A 102 -14.29 4.83 -4.36
C GLU A 102 -13.39 5.95 -3.81
N VAL A 103 -12.09 5.98 -4.14
CA VAL A 103 -11.20 7.10 -3.78
C VAL A 103 -11.74 8.43 -4.30
N ASP A 104 -12.20 8.48 -5.56
CA ASP A 104 -12.81 9.70 -6.11
C ASP A 104 -14.10 10.09 -5.39
N ALA A 105 -14.95 9.11 -5.06
CA ALA A 105 -16.20 9.35 -4.34
C ALA A 105 -15.93 9.91 -2.93
N VAL A 106 -14.98 9.36 -2.20
CA VAL A 106 -14.56 9.85 -0.87
C VAL A 106 -14.00 11.27 -0.98
N ARG A 107 -13.09 11.52 -1.93
CA ARG A 107 -12.52 12.86 -2.16
C ARG A 107 -13.60 13.89 -2.48
N ALA A 108 -14.50 13.56 -3.39
CA ALA A 108 -15.59 14.46 -3.79
C ALA A 108 -16.54 14.76 -2.63
N ALA A 109 -16.98 13.76 -1.88
CA ALA A 109 -17.90 13.93 -0.76
C ALA A 109 -17.31 14.79 0.37
N LEU A 110 -16.01 14.73 0.58
CA LEU A 110 -15.30 15.48 1.62
C LEU A 110 -14.73 16.83 1.13
N GLY A 111 -14.95 17.18 -0.13
CA GLY A 111 -14.43 18.43 -0.73
C GLY A 111 -12.90 18.47 -0.77
N LEU A 112 -12.23 17.32 -0.98
CA LEU A 112 -10.77 17.20 -1.03
C LEU A 112 -10.25 17.56 -2.44
N ASP A 113 -10.51 18.79 -2.88
CA ASP A 113 -10.00 19.29 -4.16
C ASP A 113 -8.48 19.25 -4.24
N ARG A 114 -7.82 19.45 -3.09
CA ARG A 114 -6.37 19.28 -2.90
C ARG A 114 -6.12 18.43 -1.67
N CYS A 115 -5.32 17.36 -1.82
CA CYS A 115 -4.92 16.52 -0.69
C CYS A 115 -3.58 15.84 -0.95
N HIS A 116 -2.91 15.46 0.13
CA HIS A 116 -1.89 14.41 0.11
C HIS A 116 -2.58 13.05 0.24
N ILE A 117 -2.03 12.03 -0.38
CA ILE A 117 -2.56 10.66 -0.23
C ILE A 117 -1.42 9.74 0.20
N LEU A 118 -1.67 8.96 1.26
CA LEU A 118 -0.77 7.88 1.68
C LEU A 118 -1.52 6.57 1.52
N GLY A 119 -0.91 5.63 0.79
CA GLY A 119 -1.39 4.26 0.70
C GLY A 119 -0.34 3.28 1.24
N GLN A 120 -0.77 2.38 2.11
CA GLN A 120 0.09 1.35 2.68
C GLN A 120 -0.31 -0.03 2.16
N SER A 121 0.67 -0.85 1.75
CA SER A 121 0.43 -2.21 1.24
C SER A 121 -0.52 -2.20 0.04
N TRP A 122 -1.64 -2.93 0.09
CA TRP A 122 -2.70 -2.82 -0.91
C TRP A 122 -3.15 -1.36 -1.12
N GLY A 123 -3.24 -0.54 -0.07
CA GLY A 123 -3.55 0.89 -0.21
C GLY A 123 -2.54 1.63 -1.08
N GLY A 124 -1.28 1.23 -1.10
CA GLY A 124 -0.26 1.76 -2.01
C GLY A 124 -0.39 1.23 -3.44
N MET A 125 -0.83 -0.03 -3.62
CA MET A 125 -1.21 -0.57 -4.94
C MET A 125 -2.38 0.24 -5.51
N LEU A 126 -3.42 0.47 -4.70
CA LEU A 126 -4.57 1.30 -5.04
C LEU A 126 -4.17 2.73 -5.36
N LEU A 127 -3.26 3.33 -4.57
CA LEU A 127 -2.73 4.66 -4.84
C LEU A 127 -1.99 4.73 -6.17
N MET A 128 -1.16 3.75 -6.50
CA MET A 128 -0.47 3.70 -7.80
C MET A 128 -1.46 3.60 -8.97
N GLU A 129 -2.49 2.76 -8.86
CA GLU A 129 -3.57 2.70 -9.87
C GLU A 129 -4.31 4.03 -9.99
N TYR A 130 -4.58 4.68 -8.86
CA TYR A 130 -5.21 5.99 -8.84
C TYR A 130 -4.34 7.06 -9.53
N LEU A 131 -3.04 7.13 -9.22
CA LEU A 131 -2.12 8.10 -9.84
C LEU A 131 -1.98 7.92 -11.35
N VAL A 132 -2.06 6.68 -11.85
CA VAL A 132 -2.03 6.39 -13.30
C VAL A 132 -3.22 7.01 -14.04
N THR A 133 -4.37 7.22 -13.38
CA THR A 133 -5.51 7.96 -13.94
C THR A 133 -5.26 9.47 -14.05
N ARG A 134 -4.18 9.98 -13.46
CA ARG A 134 -3.81 11.41 -13.39
C ARG A 134 -4.88 12.28 -12.73
N PRO A 135 -5.31 11.94 -11.51
CA PRO A 135 -6.36 12.71 -10.81
C PRO A 135 -5.88 14.13 -10.51
N ALA A 136 -6.77 15.10 -10.66
CA ALA A 136 -6.44 16.48 -10.29
C ALA A 136 -6.32 16.64 -8.76
N GLY A 137 -5.47 17.57 -8.32
CA GLY A 137 -5.40 18.00 -6.92
C GLY A 137 -4.60 17.11 -5.98
N VAL A 138 -3.92 16.08 -6.47
CA VAL A 138 -2.94 15.36 -5.64
C VAL A 138 -1.71 16.25 -5.44
N VAL A 139 -1.47 16.63 -4.18
CA VAL A 139 -0.33 17.49 -3.79
C VAL A 139 0.94 16.66 -3.72
N SER A 140 0.86 15.48 -3.13
CA SER A 140 1.89 14.44 -3.14
C SER A 140 1.31 13.07 -2.81
N ALA A 141 2.05 12.03 -3.13
CA ALA A 141 1.73 10.64 -2.82
C ALA A 141 2.80 10.02 -1.93
N THR A 142 2.39 9.25 -0.92
CA THR A 142 3.28 8.39 -0.15
C THR A 142 2.88 6.94 -0.39
N ILE A 143 3.77 6.17 -1.00
CA ILE A 143 3.60 4.73 -1.26
C ILE A 143 4.41 4.00 -0.20
N ALA A 144 3.72 3.41 0.77
CA ALA A 144 4.31 2.82 1.95
C ALA A 144 4.24 1.29 1.90
N SER A 145 5.41 0.63 1.97
CA SER A 145 5.48 -0.85 2.10
C SER A 145 4.57 -1.56 1.08
N SER A 146 4.73 -1.24 -0.22
CA SER A 146 3.77 -1.66 -1.25
C SER A 146 4.47 -2.26 -2.47
N PRO A 147 3.98 -3.40 -3.02
CA PRO A 147 4.44 -3.90 -4.30
C PRO A 147 3.78 -3.12 -5.46
N ALA A 148 4.43 -3.12 -6.62
CA ALA A 148 3.83 -2.67 -7.88
C ALA A 148 3.60 -3.83 -8.87
N SER A 149 3.82 -5.07 -8.42
CA SER A 149 3.61 -6.29 -9.19
C SER A 149 3.43 -7.47 -8.23
N MET A 150 2.32 -8.16 -8.29
CA MET A 150 2.06 -9.36 -7.49
C MET A 150 2.96 -10.55 -7.85
N PRO A 151 3.33 -10.79 -9.12
CA PRO A 151 4.36 -11.78 -9.42
C PRO A 151 5.71 -11.49 -8.74
N LEU A 152 6.12 -10.23 -8.63
CA LEU A 152 7.34 -9.86 -7.89
C LEU A 152 7.15 -9.99 -6.37
N TRP A 153 5.95 -9.69 -5.87
CA TRP A 153 5.59 -9.91 -4.46
C TRP A 153 5.73 -11.38 -4.08
N VAL A 154 5.08 -12.28 -4.81
CA VAL A 154 5.15 -13.73 -4.57
C VAL A 154 6.58 -14.26 -4.65
N ALA A 155 7.38 -13.77 -5.61
CA ALA A 155 8.78 -14.14 -5.69
C ALA A 155 9.60 -13.62 -4.48
N GLY A 156 9.27 -12.44 -3.96
CA GLY A 156 9.92 -11.82 -2.78
C GLY A 156 9.59 -12.57 -1.50
N THR A 157 8.30 -12.70 -1.20
CA THR A 157 7.81 -13.40 -0.01
C THR A 157 8.17 -14.88 -0.02
N GLY A 158 8.21 -15.52 -1.20
CA GLY A 158 8.70 -16.89 -1.35
C GLY A 158 10.17 -17.06 -0.95
N ARG A 159 11.04 -16.08 -1.29
CA ARG A 159 12.43 -16.09 -0.82
C ARG A 159 12.52 -15.92 0.70
N GLN A 160 11.71 -15.07 1.29
CA GLN A 160 11.67 -14.88 2.75
C GLN A 160 11.12 -16.12 3.45
N ARG A 161 10.05 -16.73 2.92
CA ARG A 161 9.50 -17.99 3.41
C ARG A 161 10.54 -19.12 3.43
N ALA A 162 11.37 -19.21 2.40
CA ALA A 162 12.43 -20.21 2.31
C ALA A 162 13.54 -20.04 3.37
N LEU A 163 13.57 -18.91 4.09
CA LEU A 163 14.50 -18.65 5.21
C LEU A 163 13.88 -18.93 6.58
N LEU A 164 12.64 -19.41 6.63
CA LEU A 164 12.02 -19.87 7.88
C LEU A 164 12.65 -21.17 8.37
N PRO A 165 12.48 -21.53 9.66
CA PRO A 165 12.87 -22.84 10.17
C PRO A 165 12.21 -23.97 9.37
N SER A 166 12.91 -25.07 9.15
CA SER A 166 12.41 -26.19 8.32
C SER A 166 11.09 -26.76 8.84
N GLU A 167 10.96 -26.86 10.17
CA GLU A 167 9.73 -27.34 10.82
C GLU A 167 8.52 -26.42 10.53
N VAL A 168 8.74 -25.10 10.43
CA VAL A 168 7.70 -24.14 10.06
C VAL A 168 7.30 -24.31 8.59
N ILE A 169 8.29 -24.45 7.70
CA ILE A 169 8.04 -24.68 6.26
C ILE A 169 7.25 -25.98 6.06
N GLU A 170 7.59 -27.07 6.76
CA GLU A 170 6.88 -28.35 6.67
C GLU A 170 5.40 -28.24 7.09
N VAL A 171 5.11 -27.43 8.13
CA VAL A 171 3.74 -27.16 8.56
C VAL A 171 2.99 -26.39 7.46
N LEU A 172 3.58 -25.29 6.97
CA LEU A 172 2.98 -24.48 5.92
C LEU A 172 2.67 -25.31 4.67
N ASP A 173 3.65 -26.08 4.16
CA ASP A 173 3.49 -26.92 2.96
C ASP A 173 2.39 -27.98 3.12
N ARG A 174 2.32 -28.62 4.29
CA ARG A 174 1.32 -29.64 4.58
C ARG A 174 -0.10 -29.09 4.56
N HIS A 175 -0.34 -27.95 5.24
CA HIS A 175 -1.66 -27.33 5.31
C HIS A 175 -2.07 -26.68 3.99
N GLU A 176 -1.13 -26.07 3.27
CA GLU A 176 -1.36 -25.52 1.94
C GLU A 176 -1.78 -26.61 0.94
N ALA A 177 -1.10 -27.76 0.96
CA ALA A 177 -1.46 -28.89 0.13
C ALA A 177 -2.83 -29.52 0.49
N ALA A 178 -3.22 -29.46 1.75
CA ALA A 178 -4.49 -29.96 2.27
C ALA A 178 -5.65 -28.94 2.17
N GLY A 179 -5.37 -27.65 1.94
CA GLY A 179 -6.36 -26.57 1.97
C GLY A 179 -6.93 -26.30 3.37
N THR A 180 -6.17 -26.58 4.42
CA THR A 180 -6.60 -26.42 5.84
C THR A 180 -6.05 -25.12 6.44
N TRP A 181 -6.49 -23.99 5.86
CA TRP A 181 -5.99 -22.63 6.17
C TRP A 181 -6.41 -22.10 7.55
N ASP A 182 -7.51 -22.62 8.12
CA ASP A 182 -8.07 -22.21 9.40
C ASP A 182 -7.61 -23.14 10.55
N ASP A 183 -6.57 -23.98 10.32
CA ASP A 183 -6.01 -24.85 11.35
C ASP A 183 -5.07 -24.05 12.28
N PRO A 184 -5.21 -24.15 13.62
CA PRO A 184 -4.35 -23.42 14.56
C PRO A 184 -2.85 -23.67 14.39
N GLU A 185 -2.45 -24.85 13.89
CA GLU A 185 -1.04 -25.17 13.62
C GLU A 185 -0.53 -24.36 12.41
N TYR A 186 -1.39 -24.19 11.38
CA TYR A 186 -1.07 -23.33 10.23
C TYR A 186 -0.97 -21.86 10.65
N GLU A 187 -1.94 -21.36 11.42
CA GLU A 187 -1.93 -19.99 11.93
C GLU A 187 -0.65 -19.69 12.72
N ALA A 188 -0.25 -20.60 13.63
CA ALA A 188 0.99 -20.43 14.38
C ALA A 188 2.25 -20.45 13.49
N ALA A 189 2.25 -21.20 12.40
CA ALA A 189 3.35 -21.20 11.44
C ALA A 189 3.39 -19.91 10.60
N VAL A 190 2.23 -19.34 10.24
CA VAL A 190 2.09 -18.03 9.58
C VAL A 190 2.58 -16.91 10.48
N ASP A 191 2.28 -16.95 11.78
CA ASP A 191 2.73 -15.96 12.76
C ASP A 191 4.27 -15.85 12.81
N VAL A 192 4.99 -16.95 12.62
CA VAL A 192 6.46 -16.92 12.56
C VAL A 192 6.98 -16.08 11.37
N PHE A 193 6.27 -16.07 10.25
CA PHE A 193 6.57 -15.20 9.11
C PHE A 193 6.19 -13.75 9.44
N TYR A 194 5.02 -13.52 10.02
CA TYR A 194 4.50 -12.19 10.32
C TYR A 194 5.33 -11.46 11.37
N GLU A 195 5.81 -12.14 12.41
CA GLU A 195 6.74 -11.55 13.40
C GLU A 195 8.08 -11.12 12.79
N ARG A 196 8.45 -11.64 11.64
CA ARG A 196 9.72 -11.30 10.96
C ARG A 196 9.54 -10.20 9.91
N HIS A 197 8.41 -10.19 9.20
CA HIS A 197 8.24 -9.44 7.97
C HIS A 197 7.05 -8.50 7.96
N LEU A 198 5.98 -8.79 8.71
CA LEU A 198 4.79 -7.95 8.82
C LEU A 198 4.93 -6.92 9.95
N CYS A 199 5.11 -7.37 11.18
CA CYS A 199 5.31 -6.50 12.34
C CYS A 199 6.30 -7.12 13.32
N ARG A 200 7.44 -6.48 13.53
CA ARG A 200 8.54 -6.98 14.36
C ARG A 200 8.40 -6.58 15.84
N VAL A 201 7.40 -5.77 16.17
CA VAL A 201 7.03 -5.44 17.56
C VAL A 201 6.15 -6.57 18.10
N VAL A 202 6.67 -7.29 19.11
CA VAL A 202 5.97 -8.42 19.74
C VAL A 202 5.74 -8.12 21.22
N PRO A 203 4.49 -8.13 21.72
CA PRO A 203 3.27 -8.38 20.96
C PRO A 203 2.96 -7.23 19.97
N MET A 204 2.22 -7.56 18.90
CA MET A 204 1.77 -6.54 17.94
C MET A 204 1.02 -5.41 18.64
N PRO A 205 1.22 -4.12 18.26
CA PRO A 205 0.49 -3.00 18.82
C PRO A 205 -1.03 -3.20 18.74
N GLU A 206 -1.76 -2.81 19.81
CA GLU A 206 -3.20 -3.07 19.93
C GLU A 206 -4.03 -2.56 18.74
N PHE A 207 -3.74 -1.35 18.26
CA PHE A 207 -4.43 -0.78 17.12
C PHE A 207 -4.22 -1.62 15.84
N ALA A 208 -3.03 -2.19 15.63
CA ALA A 208 -2.77 -3.07 14.52
C ALA A 208 -3.46 -4.43 14.69
N ALA A 209 -3.36 -5.05 15.88
CA ALA A 209 -4.04 -6.30 16.19
C ALA A 209 -5.57 -6.18 16.01
N ARG A 210 -6.16 -5.01 16.31
CA ARG A 210 -7.58 -4.72 16.12
C ARG A 210 -7.99 -4.78 14.64
N SER A 211 -7.16 -4.25 13.74
CA SER A 211 -7.40 -4.34 12.29
C SER A 211 -7.45 -5.80 11.81
N PHE A 212 -6.49 -6.63 12.25
CA PHE A 212 -6.49 -8.06 11.90
C PHE A 212 -7.68 -8.80 12.49
N ALA A 213 -8.10 -8.44 13.71
CA ALA A 213 -9.29 -9.01 14.32
C ALA A 213 -10.57 -8.66 13.52
N LYS A 214 -10.70 -7.43 13.00
CA LYS A 214 -11.81 -7.03 12.14
C LYS A 214 -11.77 -7.77 10.80
N LEU A 215 -10.60 -7.89 10.18
CA LEU A 215 -10.41 -8.67 8.95
C LEU A 215 -10.82 -10.14 9.14
N ALA A 216 -10.44 -10.76 10.26
CA ALA A 216 -10.78 -12.16 10.54
C ALA A 216 -12.29 -12.39 10.69
N ARG A 217 -13.07 -11.37 11.09
CA ARG A 217 -14.54 -11.45 11.16
C ARG A 217 -15.20 -11.50 9.78
N ASN A 218 -14.64 -10.79 8.81
CA ASN A 218 -15.11 -10.82 7.42
C ASN A 218 -13.92 -10.84 6.45
N PRO A 219 -13.36 -12.03 6.16
CA PRO A 219 -12.21 -12.16 5.28
C PRO A 219 -12.58 -12.16 3.78
N GLN A 220 -13.82 -11.84 3.41
CA GLN A 220 -14.31 -12.01 2.04
C GLN A 220 -13.48 -11.23 1.02
N VAL A 221 -13.22 -9.92 1.27
CA VAL A 221 -12.42 -9.09 0.36
C VAL A 221 -11.00 -9.65 0.24
N TYR A 222 -10.38 -9.96 1.37
CA TYR A 222 -9.02 -10.48 1.42
C TYR A 222 -8.89 -11.81 0.65
N ARG A 223 -9.76 -12.78 0.95
CA ARG A 223 -9.75 -14.10 0.29
C ARG A 223 -10.07 -14.01 -1.20
N THR A 224 -10.94 -13.06 -1.61
CA THR A 224 -11.29 -12.85 -3.03
C THR A 224 -10.14 -12.25 -3.82
N MET A 225 -9.50 -11.21 -3.28
CA MET A 225 -8.52 -10.43 -4.03
C MET A 225 -7.09 -10.96 -3.85
N ASN A 226 -6.68 -11.29 -2.62
CA ASN A 226 -5.34 -11.78 -2.30
C ASN A 226 -5.30 -13.32 -2.21
N GLY A 227 -5.85 -13.88 -1.17
CA GLY A 227 -5.79 -15.31 -0.87
C GLY A 227 -5.78 -15.56 0.63
N PRO A 228 -5.34 -16.75 1.09
CA PRO A 228 -5.34 -17.09 2.52
C PRO A 228 -4.28 -16.34 3.34
N THR A 229 -3.11 -16.02 2.76
CA THR A 229 -2.00 -15.33 3.44
C THR A 229 -1.26 -14.40 2.50
N GLU A 230 -0.36 -13.55 3.04
CA GLU A 230 0.46 -12.62 2.27
C GLU A 230 1.41 -13.32 1.28
N PHE A 231 1.86 -14.51 1.58
CA PHE A 231 2.79 -15.27 0.73
C PHE A 231 2.11 -16.38 -0.10
N HIS A 232 0.78 -16.57 0.03
CA HIS A 232 0.00 -17.54 -0.78
C HIS A 232 -1.11 -16.84 -1.55
N VAL A 233 -0.73 -16.15 -2.63
CA VAL A 233 -1.62 -15.30 -3.42
C VAL A 233 -2.27 -16.11 -4.55
N VAL A 234 -3.57 -16.36 -4.41
CA VAL A 234 -4.40 -17.11 -5.38
C VAL A 234 -5.62 -16.34 -5.83
N GLY A 235 -5.86 -15.17 -5.27
CA GLY A 235 -6.99 -14.29 -5.56
C GLY A 235 -6.89 -13.56 -6.90
N THR A 236 -7.79 -12.61 -7.11
CA THR A 236 -7.89 -11.86 -8.38
C THR A 236 -6.68 -10.98 -8.67
N LEU A 237 -5.88 -10.65 -7.63
CA LEU A 237 -4.66 -9.84 -7.77
C LEU A 237 -3.43 -10.63 -8.22
N ARG A 238 -3.45 -11.95 -8.30
CA ARG A 238 -2.27 -12.79 -8.53
C ARG A 238 -1.41 -12.38 -9.74
N GLU A 239 -2.03 -11.83 -10.79
CA GLU A 239 -1.35 -11.38 -12.02
C GLU A 239 -1.30 -9.84 -12.13
N TRP A 240 -1.72 -9.12 -11.07
CA TRP A 240 -1.79 -7.68 -11.10
C TRP A 240 -0.39 -7.04 -11.21
N GLU A 241 -0.28 -6.00 -12.04
CA GLU A 241 0.95 -5.25 -12.28
C GLU A 241 0.62 -3.81 -12.71
N VAL A 242 1.32 -2.83 -12.15
CA VAL A 242 1.20 -1.41 -12.50
C VAL A 242 2.53 -0.76 -12.91
N LEU A 243 3.66 -1.45 -12.73
CA LEU A 243 5.00 -0.92 -13.00
C LEU A 243 5.14 -0.34 -14.40
N SER A 244 4.59 -1.02 -15.41
CA SER A 244 4.67 -0.59 -16.81
C SER A 244 3.94 0.73 -17.09
N ARG A 245 3.02 1.14 -16.21
CA ARG A 245 2.17 2.34 -16.35
C ARG A 245 2.63 3.52 -15.49
N LEU A 246 3.55 3.31 -14.55
CA LEU A 246 4.02 4.37 -13.63
C LEU A 246 4.80 5.49 -14.32
N ASP A 247 5.33 5.26 -15.50
CA ASP A 247 6.09 6.29 -16.26
C ASP A 247 5.27 7.57 -16.53
N GLY A 248 3.93 7.49 -16.42
CA GLY A 248 3.03 8.63 -16.60
C GLY A 248 2.74 9.46 -15.34
N VAL A 249 3.21 9.04 -14.17
CA VAL A 249 2.97 9.71 -12.90
C VAL A 249 3.95 10.88 -12.74
N ASP A 250 3.42 12.11 -12.58
CA ASP A 250 4.21 13.35 -12.45
C ASP A 250 4.28 13.87 -11.02
N ASP A 251 3.46 13.36 -10.14
CA ASP A 251 3.31 13.85 -8.77
C ASP A 251 4.60 13.67 -7.95
N PRO A 252 4.83 14.52 -6.92
CA PRO A 252 5.83 14.28 -5.89
C PRO A 252 5.54 12.97 -5.15
N VAL A 253 6.50 12.06 -5.06
CA VAL A 253 6.33 10.75 -4.44
C VAL A 253 7.36 10.51 -3.34
N LEU A 254 6.89 10.02 -2.19
CA LEU A 254 7.70 9.41 -1.16
C LEU A 254 7.45 7.89 -1.16
N LEU A 255 8.52 7.11 -1.21
CA LEU A 255 8.50 5.67 -0.97
C LEU A 255 9.01 5.42 0.44
N THR A 256 8.29 4.61 1.22
CA THR A 256 8.75 4.13 2.52
C THR A 256 8.68 2.62 2.58
N SER A 257 9.66 1.96 3.19
CA SER A 257 9.66 0.51 3.40
C SER A 257 10.54 0.12 4.56
N GLY A 258 10.30 -1.02 5.20
CA GLY A 258 11.19 -1.61 6.18
C GLY A 258 12.32 -2.41 5.52
N ARG A 259 13.42 -2.59 6.26
CA ARG A 259 14.53 -3.48 5.84
C ARG A 259 14.07 -4.93 5.77
N HIS A 260 13.19 -5.32 6.68
CA HIS A 260 12.70 -6.69 6.87
C HIS A 260 11.31 -6.90 6.27
N ASP A 261 10.81 -5.92 5.54
CA ASP A 261 9.48 -5.86 4.94
C ASP A 261 9.23 -7.01 3.96
N GLU A 262 8.01 -7.51 3.92
CA GLU A 262 7.56 -8.44 2.87
C GLU A 262 7.47 -7.74 1.51
N ALA A 263 7.18 -6.42 1.46
CA ALA A 263 7.47 -5.56 0.30
C ALA A 263 8.98 -5.27 0.24
N THR A 264 9.75 -6.26 -0.19
CA THR A 264 11.21 -6.24 -0.11
C THR A 264 11.84 -4.97 -0.73
N PRO A 265 13.00 -4.50 -0.23
CA PRO A 265 13.71 -3.36 -0.81
C PRO A 265 13.96 -3.47 -2.33
N ASP A 266 14.10 -4.69 -2.86
CA ASP A 266 14.25 -4.93 -4.29
C ASP A 266 12.98 -4.53 -5.06
N GLN A 267 11.79 -4.79 -4.51
CA GLN A 267 10.51 -4.41 -5.12
C GLN A 267 10.34 -2.89 -5.13
N VAL A 268 10.69 -2.23 -4.02
CA VAL A 268 10.66 -0.76 -3.92
C VAL A 268 11.64 -0.12 -4.91
N THR A 269 12.81 -0.73 -5.11
CA THR A 269 13.77 -0.30 -6.14
C THR A 269 13.14 -0.30 -7.53
N ARG A 270 12.32 -1.32 -7.88
CA ARG A 270 11.60 -1.37 -9.16
C ARG A 270 10.60 -0.23 -9.33
N ILE A 271 9.91 0.16 -8.25
CA ILE A 271 9.02 1.32 -8.26
C ILE A 271 9.85 2.59 -8.52
N ARG A 272 10.95 2.77 -7.80
CA ARG A 272 11.82 3.94 -7.93
C ARG A 272 12.44 4.08 -9.34
N GLU A 273 12.76 2.96 -9.99
CA GLU A 273 13.24 2.95 -11.38
C GLU A 273 12.21 3.56 -12.34
N ARG A 274 10.91 3.43 -12.05
CA ARG A 274 9.80 4.00 -12.83
C ARG A 274 9.41 5.41 -12.39
N LEU A 275 9.69 5.76 -11.14
CA LEU A 275 9.41 7.06 -10.54
C LEU A 275 10.72 7.74 -10.11
N PRO A 276 11.54 8.25 -11.08
CA PRO A 276 12.87 8.80 -10.78
C PRO A 276 12.82 10.05 -9.90
N GLN A 277 11.66 10.73 -9.80
CA GLN A 277 11.41 11.84 -8.87
C GLN A 277 11.17 11.37 -7.44
N ALA A 278 10.89 10.09 -7.22
CA ALA A 278 10.53 9.58 -5.90
C ALA A 278 11.74 9.64 -4.94
N GLU A 279 11.49 10.20 -3.75
CA GLU A 279 12.36 10.01 -2.60
C GLU A 279 12.09 8.64 -1.98
N TRP A 280 13.11 7.99 -1.45
CA TRP A 280 12.93 6.71 -0.76
C TRP A 280 13.62 6.72 0.59
N VAL A 281 12.86 6.38 1.62
CA VAL A 281 13.37 6.20 2.98
C VAL A 281 13.18 4.76 3.40
N LEU A 282 14.31 4.12 3.74
CA LEU A 282 14.35 2.77 4.27
C LEU A 282 14.42 2.82 5.81
N PHE A 283 13.51 2.12 6.47
CA PHE A 283 13.45 1.97 7.93
C PHE A 283 14.18 0.68 8.30
N GLU A 284 15.36 0.84 8.90
CA GLU A 284 16.34 -0.26 9.04
C GLU A 284 15.91 -1.33 10.04
N GLU A 285 15.09 -0.99 11.04
CA GLU A 285 14.66 -1.91 12.09
C GLU A 285 13.23 -2.46 11.84
N SER A 286 12.54 -1.97 10.80
CA SER A 286 11.13 -2.26 10.55
C SER A 286 10.91 -3.39 9.56
N GLY A 287 9.76 -4.06 9.71
CA GLY A 287 9.06 -4.87 8.71
C GLY A 287 8.09 -4.02 7.91
N HIS A 288 6.88 -4.54 7.73
CA HIS A 288 5.84 -3.97 6.87
C HIS A 288 5.12 -2.76 7.48
N LEU A 289 5.11 -2.63 8.81
CA LEU A 289 4.41 -1.58 9.54
C LEU A 289 5.36 -0.52 10.11
N ALA A 290 6.25 0.03 9.27
CA ALA A 290 7.28 0.98 9.72
C ALA A 290 6.72 2.19 10.50
N HIS A 291 5.49 2.64 10.21
CA HIS A 291 4.80 3.71 10.95
C HIS A 291 4.45 3.31 12.41
N ALA A 292 4.36 2.02 12.69
CA ALA A 292 4.11 1.46 14.03
C ALA A 292 5.41 1.00 14.71
N GLU A 293 6.41 0.58 13.94
CA GLU A 293 7.65 -0.02 14.42
C GLU A 293 8.74 1.03 14.72
N GLU A 294 8.81 2.10 13.90
CA GLU A 294 9.71 3.25 14.10
C GLU A 294 8.89 4.57 14.08
N PRO A 295 7.88 4.75 14.97
CA PRO A 295 6.85 5.80 14.83
C PRO A 295 7.43 7.22 14.82
N ASP A 296 8.33 7.56 15.71
CA ASP A 296 8.88 8.92 15.82
C ASP A 296 9.62 9.31 14.52
N ARG A 297 10.45 8.41 14.00
CA ARG A 297 11.18 8.62 12.76
C ARG A 297 10.24 8.68 11.56
N TYR A 298 9.24 7.79 11.52
CA TYR A 298 8.25 7.76 10.43
C TYR A 298 7.47 9.06 10.36
N MET A 299 6.94 9.54 11.49
CA MET A 299 6.18 10.79 11.56
C MET A 299 7.03 12.00 11.18
N ALA A 300 8.29 12.05 11.61
CA ALA A 300 9.21 13.13 11.24
C ALA A 300 9.47 13.16 9.72
N VAL A 301 9.74 12.02 9.11
CA VAL A 301 9.95 11.87 7.65
C VAL A 301 8.71 12.28 6.88
N LEU A 302 7.54 11.78 7.29
CA LEU A 302 6.28 12.07 6.60
C LEU A 302 5.94 13.55 6.71
N ALA A 303 5.97 14.14 7.91
CA ALA A 303 5.66 15.55 8.13
C ALA A 303 6.58 16.49 7.33
N ASP A 304 7.89 16.20 7.26
CA ASP A 304 8.85 16.97 6.46
C ASP A 304 8.53 16.87 4.97
N PHE A 305 8.28 15.66 4.47
CA PHE A 305 7.93 15.44 3.05
C PHE A 305 6.67 16.22 2.66
N LEU A 306 5.58 16.12 3.45
CA LEU A 306 4.32 16.83 3.19
C LEU A 306 4.54 18.34 3.12
N ALA A 307 5.29 18.91 4.07
CA ALA A 307 5.60 20.35 4.11
C ALA A 307 6.46 20.81 2.93
N ARG A 308 7.43 19.98 2.50
CA ARG A 308 8.28 20.28 1.32
C ARG A 308 7.47 20.18 0.03
N ALA A 309 6.57 19.21 -0.10
CA ALA A 309 5.71 19.07 -1.25
C ALA A 309 4.77 20.27 -1.44
N GLU A 310 4.15 20.75 -0.35
CA GLU A 310 3.29 21.95 -0.38
C GLU A 310 4.07 23.23 -0.79
N SER A 311 5.33 23.32 -0.40
CA SER A 311 6.19 24.47 -0.74
C SER A 311 6.92 24.33 -2.09
N GLY A 312 6.59 23.28 -2.88
CA GLY A 312 7.22 23.02 -4.17
C GLY A 312 8.71 22.66 -4.09
N ARG A 313 9.16 22.12 -2.96
CA ARG A 313 10.57 21.72 -2.73
C ARG A 313 10.80 20.22 -2.91
N VAL A 314 9.84 19.49 -3.43
CA VAL A 314 9.97 18.09 -3.84
C VAL A 314 9.84 18.02 -5.36
N ALA A 315 10.70 17.23 -5.99
CA ALA A 315 10.71 17.09 -7.44
C ALA A 315 9.41 16.48 -7.98
N ARG A 316 8.97 16.98 -9.12
CA ARG A 316 8.00 16.31 -10.00
C ARG A 316 8.75 15.59 -11.11
N ARG A 317 8.11 14.67 -11.81
CA ARG A 317 8.76 13.97 -12.92
C ARG A 317 9.26 14.91 -14.01
N ALA A 318 8.51 15.97 -14.27
CA ALA A 318 8.92 17.00 -15.25
C ALA A 318 10.24 17.70 -14.88
N ASP A 319 10.63 17.69 -13.59
CA ASP A 319 11.87 18.33 -13.11
C ASP A 319 13.09 17.40 -13.25
N VAL A 320 12.87 16.10 -13.51
CA VAL A 320 13.94 15.10 -13.59
C VAL A 320 14.39 14.98 -15.06
N PRO A 321 15.69 15.22 -15.36
CA PRO A 321 16.20 15.04 -16.72
C PRO A 321 15.91 13.62 -17.23
N ALA A 322 15.44 13.49 -18.47
CA ALA A 322 15.33 12.19 -19.10
C ALA A 322 16.70 11.50 -19.03
N ALA A 323 16.75 10.27 -18.50
CA ALA A 323 17.98 9.48 -18.51
C ALA A 323 18.52 9.47 -19.94
N ALA A 324 19.78 9.90 -20.13
CA ALA A 324 20.42 9.96 -21.44
C ALA A 324 20.27 8.58 -22.09
N GLY A 325 19.42 8.51 -23.13
CA GLY A 325 18.96 7.27 -23.71
C GLY A 325 20.13 6.35 -24.04
N SER A 326 20.02 5.12 -23.62
CA SER A 326 20.74 4.02 -24.26
C SER A 326 20.31 4.01 -25.72
N ARG A 327 21.12 4.62 -26.58
CA ARG A 327 20.97 4.52 -28.04
C ARG A 327 20.84 3.03 -28.37
N PRO A 328 19.83 2.61 -29.12
CA PRO A 328 19.84 1.27 -29.65
C PRO A 328 21.14 1.12 -30.46
N ALA A 329 21.90 0.08 -30.14
CA ALA A 329 23.09 -0.25 -30.89
C ALA A 329 22.70 -0.30 -32.39
N SER A 330 23.20 0.63 -33.19
CA SER A 330 22.99 0.63 -34.63
C SER A 330 23.58 -0.69 -35.15
N SER A 331 22.74 -1.52 -35.74
CA SER A 331 23.15 -2.69 -36.49
C SER A 331 23.95 -2.20 -37.70
N ALA A 332 25.24 -2.05 -37.50
CA ALA A 332 26.18 -1.72 -38.58
C ALA A 332 26.46 -2.98 -39.38
N GLY A 333 26.04 -2.94 -40.66
CA GLY A 333 26.77 -3.52 -41.78
C GLY A 333 26.75 -5.04 -41.94
N ALA A 334 25.68 -5.57 -42.53
CA ALA A 334 25.83 -6.77 -43.35
C ALA A 334 26.62 -6.43 -44.64
N GLY A 335 27.94 -6.63 -44.61
CA GLY A 335 28.78 -6.54 -45.79
C GLY A 335 28.37 -7.58 -46.84
N ARG A 336 27.95 -7.13 -48.00
CA ARG A 336 27.78 -7.98 -49.22
C ARG A 336 29.14 -8.47 -49.66
N LEU A 337 29.39 -9.74 -49.50
CA LEU A 337 30.44 -10.45 -50.21
C LEU A 337 29.91 -10.82 -51.61
N THR A 338 30.34 -10.05 -52.62
CA THR A 338 30.20 -10.41 -54.04
C THR A 338 31.34 -11.34 -54.40
N GLY A 339 31.10 -12.66 -54.45
CA GLY A 339 32.00 -13.64 -55.05
C GLY A 339 31.75 -13.70 -56.58
N ARG A 340 32.76 -13.38 -57.38
CA ARG A 340 32.82 -13.66 -58.82
C ARG A 340 33.18 -15.13 -59.04
N PRO A 341 32.58 -15.86 -59.99
CA PRO A 341 33.10 -17.14 -60.45
C PRO A 341 34.18 -16.90 -61.52
N GLY A 342 35.33 -17.53 -61.33
CA GLY A 342 36.37 -17.67 -62.37
C GLY A 342 36.21 -19.01 -63.13
N PRO A 343 36.71 -19.05 -64.38
CA PRO A 343 36.43 -20.18 -65.31
C PRO A 343 37.53 -21.25 -65.27
N ALA A 344 37.14 -22.47 -65.37
CA ALA A 344 37.68 -23.61 -66.16
C ALA A 344 37.08 -24.97 -65.69
#